data_2f0d0c414de0a475aed0dfe9406c1fd1
#
_entry.id   2f0d0c414de0a475aed0dfe9406c1fd1
#
_cell.length_a   1.000
_cell.length_b   1.000
_cell.length_c   1.000
_cell.angle_alpha   90.00
_cell.angle_beta   90.00
_cell.angle_gamma   90.00
#
_symmetry.space_group_name_H-M   'P 1'
#
loop_
_entity.id
_entity.type
_entity.pdbx_description
1 polymer ?
#
loop_
_entity_poly.entity_id
_entity_poly.type
_entity_poly.pdbx_seq_one_letter_code
_entity_poly.pdbx_strand_id
1 'polypeptide(L)' 'MDPETMKQLAAALAIGLGALGPGLGLGIIGAKAMEALGRNPEASDRIFVPLILSLAFTEAIGIYALVVALMLKFV' A
#
# COMPACT_ATOMS: atom_id res chain seq x y z
N MET A 1 14.23 -26.48 -5.68
CA MET A 1 13.25 -26.08 -4.65
C MET A 1 12.00 -26.91 -4.81
N ASP A 2 11.51 -27.50 -3.74
CA ASP A 2 10.30 -28.30 -3.82
C ASP A 2 9.05 -27.41 -4.01
N PRO A 3 7.91 -27.99 -4.41
CA PRO A 3 6.70 -27.18 -4.65
C PRO A 3 6.23 -26.40 -3.42
N GLU A 4 6.36 -26.95 -2.24
CA GLU A 4 5.93 -26.28 -1.01
C GLU A 4 6.79 -25.06 -0.71
N THR A 5 8.11 -25.22 -0.82
CA THR A 5 9.05 -24.11 -0.61
C THR A 5 8.84 -23.04 -1.69
N MET A 6 8.57 -23.46 -2.93
CA MET A 6 8.32 -22.54 -4.03
C MET A 6 7.08 -21.69 -3.76
N LYS A 7 6.00 -22.29 -3.24
CA LYS A 7 4.78 -21.56 -2.89
C LYS A 7 5.06 -20.52 -1.81
N GLN A 8 5.83 -20.89 -0.80
CA GLN A 8 6.18 -19.97 0.28
C GLN A 8 6.99 -18.80 -0.23
N LEU A 9 7.97 -19.07 -1.10
CA LEU A 9 8.77 -18.01 -1.71
C LEU A 9 7.93 -17.11 -2.59
N ALA A 10 7.07 -17.69 -3.42
CA ALA A 10 6.18 -16.92 -4.30
C ALA A 10 5.26 -16.03 -3.49
N ALA A 11 4.68 -16.54 -2.39
CA ALA A 11 3.82 -15.76 -1.52
C ALA A 11 4.59 -14.60 -0.88
N ALA A 12 5.79 -14.87 -0.40
CA ALA A 12 6.63 -13.84 0.21
C ALA A 12 6.98 -12.73 -0.79
N LEU A 13 7.32 -13.11 -2.02
CA LEU A 13 7.62 -12.13 -3.07
C LEU A 13 6.38 -11.33 -3.45
N ALA A 14 5.23 -11.98 -3.55
CA ALA A 14 3.98 -11.31 -3.90
C ALA A 14 3.65 -10.19 -2.90
N ILE A 15 3.66 -10.50 -1.60
CA ILE A 15 3.33 -9.48 -0.61
C ILE A 15 4.51 -8.52 -0.38
N GLY A 16 5.74 -9.01 -0.40
CA GLY A 16 6.91 -8.16 -0.18
C GLY A 16 7.07 -7.10 -1.26
N LEU A 17 7.07 -7.52 -2.52
CA LEU A 17 7.16 -6.58 -3.64
C LEU A 17 5.84 -5.82 -3.84
N GLY A 18 4.72 -6.51 -3.65
CA GLY A 18 3.41 -5.90 -3.82
C GLY A 18 3.09 -4.83 -2.78
N ALA A 19 3.67 -4.90 -1.59
CA ALA A 19 3.49 -3.89 -0.55
C ALA A 19 4.48 -2.73 -0.69
N LEU A 20 5.58 -2.94 -1.42
CA LEU A 20 6.60 -1.91 -1.59
C LEU A 20 6.05 -0.67 -2.30
N GLY A 21 5.34 -0.86 -3.40
CA GLY A 21 4.73 0.23 -4.14
C GLY A 21 3.74 1.03 -3.30
N PRO A 22 2.69 0.38 -2.76
CA PRO A 22 1.74 1.08 -1.88
C PRO A 22 2.40 1.70 -0.65
N GLY A 23 3.37 1.04 -0.05
CA GLY A 23 4.09 1.59 1.10
C GLY A 23 4.79 2.89 0.77
N LEU A 24 5.52 2.92 -0.34
CA LEU A 24 6.17 4.14 -0.82
C LEU A 24 5.14 5.20 -1.20
N GLY A 25 4.08 4.78 -1.91
CA GLY A 25 3.02 5.69 -2.31
C GLY A 25 2.33 6.35 -1.12
N LEU A 26 1.96 5.57 -0.10
CA LEU A 26 1.36 6.08 1.12
C LEU A 26 2.29 7.07 1.82
N GLY A 27 3.58 6.73 1.89
CA GLY A 27 4.58 7.61 2.49
C GLY A 27 4.69 8.94 1.77
N ILE A 28 4.73 8.91 0.44
CA ILE A 28 4.80 10.13 -0.38
C ILE A 28 3.53 10.96 -0.24
N ILE A 29 2.36 10.34 -0.33
CA ILE A 29 1.09 11.03 -0.18
C ILE A 29 1.01 11.70 1.21
N GLY A 30 1.36 10.95 2.26
CA GLY A 30 1.32 11.47 3.62
C GLY A 30 2.30 12.62 3.82
N ALA A 31 3.53 12.48 3.32
CA ALA A 31 4.53 13.53 3.44
C ALA A 31 4.08 14.82 2.73
N LYS A 32 3.52 14.69 1.53
CA LYS A 32 3.05 15.85 0.78
C LYS A 32 1.85 16.51 1.45
N ALA A 33 0.94 15.70 2.00
CA ALA A 33 -0.22 16.22 2.71
C ALA A 33 0.21 16.99 3.96
N MET A 34 1.13 16.43 4.74
CA MET A 34 1.64 17.09 5.95
C MET A 34 2.38 18.37 5.61
N GLU A 35 3.15 18.36 4.54
CA GLU A 35 3.84 19.55 4.06
C GLU A 35 2.84 20.65 3.67
N ALA A 36 1.80 20.29 2.94
CA ALA A 36 0.77 21.24 2.51
C ALA A 36 0.03 21.82 3.72
N LEU A 37 -0.34 20.98 4.69
CA LEU A 37 -1.03 21.42 5.91
C LEU A 37 -0.13 22.28 6.79
N GLY A 38 1.16 21.98 6.83
CA GLY A 38 2.12 22.78 7.58
C GLY A 38 2.27 24.18 7.01
N ARG A 39 2.17 24.32 5.68
CA ARG A 39 2.22 25.65 5.03
C ARG A 39 0.90 26.39 5.09
N ASN A 40 -0.20 25.66 5.08
CA ASN A 40 -1.53 26.24 5.05
C ASN A 40 -2.51 25.39 5.86
N PRO A 41 -2.52 25.56 7.19
CA PRO A 41 -3.41 24.78 8.04
C PRO A 41 -4.90 24.94 7.69
N GLU A 42 -5.25 26.06 7.05
CA GLU A 42 -6.63 26.32 6.66
C GLU A 42 -7.11 25.41 5.54
N ALA A 43 -6.19 24.73 4.85
CA ALA A 43 -6.52 23.81 3.78
C ALA A 43 -7.00 22.44 4.28
N SER A 44 -6.97 22.18 5.59
CA SER A 44 -7.26 20.86 6.15
C SER A 44 -8.61 20.30 5.69
N ASP A 45 -9.65 21.13 5.68
CA ASP A 45 -10.98 20.68 5.26
C ASP A 45 -11.02 20.27 3.80
N ARG A 46 -10.28 20.99 2.95
CA ARG A 46 -10.24 20.69 1.51
C ARG A 46 -9.40 19.47 1.19
N ILE A 47 -8.35 19.24 1.98
CA ILE A 47 -7.41 18.15 1.73
C ILE A 47 -7.92 16.84 2.28
N PHE A 48 -8.76 16.86 3.31
CA PHE A 48 -9.12 15.66 4.07
C PHE A 48 -9.71 14.56 3.16
N VAL A 49 -10.75 14.85 2.42
CA VAL A 49 -11.41 13.83 1.60
C VAL A 49 -10.51 13.31 0.47
N PRO A 50 -9.88 14.18 -0.36
CA PRO A 50 -8.94 13.67 -1.36
C PRO A 50 -7.80 12.88 -0.76
N LEU A 51 -7.30 13.27 0.41
CA LEU A 51 -6.23 12.56 1.09
C LEU A 51 -6.67 11.16 1.48
N ILE A 52 -7.81 11.03 2.15
CA ILE A 52 -8.31 9.72 2.59
C ILE A 52 -8.58 8.82 1.39
N LEU A 53 -9.18 9.35 0.31
CA LEU A 53 -9.41 8.56 -0.89
C LEU A 53 -8.10 8.08 -1.51
N SER A 54 -7.11 8.96 -1.59
CA SER A 54 -5.80 8.61 -2.16
C SER A 54 -5.12 7.52 -1.34
N LEU A 55 -5.16 7.64 -0.01
CA LEU A 55 -4.58 6.64 0.88
C LEU A 55 -5.31 5.30 0.75
N ALA A 56 -6.64 5.32 0.71
CA ALA A 56 -7.45 4.11 0.62
C ALA A 56 -7.22 3.37 -0.70
N PHE A 57 -7.21 4.07 -1.82
CA PHE A 57 -6.96 3.44 -3.12
C PHE A 57 -5.55 2.91 -3.23
N THR A 58 -4.57 3.63 -2.69
CA THR A 58 -3.19 3.18 -2.69
C THR A 58 -3.03 1.90 -1.86
N GLU A 59 -3.64 1.87 -0.67
CA GLU A 59 -3.61 0.70 0.20
C GLU A 59 -4.32 -0.49 -0.42
N ALA A 60 -5.38 -0.26 -1.20
CA ALA A 60 -6.13 -1.34 -1.85
C ALA A 60 -5.21 -2.23 -2.71
N ILE A 61 -4.21 -1.65 -3.37
CA ILE A 61 -3.24 -2.41 -4.16
C ILE A 61 -2.45 -3.36 -3.25
N GLY A 62 -2.07 -2.90 -2.06
CA GLY A 62 -1.39 -3.75 -1.07
C GLY A 62 -2.29 -4.88 -0.59
N ILE A 63 -3.58 -4.61 -0.41
CA ILE A 63 -4.54 -5.63 -0.02
C ILE A 63 -4.69 -6.68 -1.12
N TYR A 64 -4.73 -6.26 -2.40
CA TYR A 64 -4.76 -7.21 -3.52
C TYR A 64 -3.51 -8.07 -3.52
N ALA A 65 -2.34 -7.50 -3.26
CA ALA A 65 -1.10 -8.27 -3.16
C ALA A 65 -1.16 -9.29 -2.03
N LEU A 66 -1.76 -8.92 -0.91
CA LEU A 66 -1.97 -9.84 0.21
C LEU A 66 -2.87 -11.01 -0.19
N VAL A 67 -3.96 -10.72 -0.90
CA VAL A 67 -4.87 -11.77 -1.37
C VAL A 67 -4.13 -12.74 -2.30
N VAL A 68 -3.35 -12.21 -3.25
CA VAL A 68 -2.57 -13.05 -4.15
C VAL A 68 -1.56 -13.90 -3.37
N ALA A 69 -0.90 -13.31 -2.37
CA ALA A 69 0.05 -14.04 -1.54
C ALA A 69 -0.62 -15.20 -0.79
N LEU A 70 -1.81 -14.96 -0.24
CA LEU A 70 -2.56 -15.99 0.45
C LEU A 70 -3.00 -17.11 -0.51
N MET A 71 -3.43 -16.75 -1.71
CA MET A 71 -3.77 -17.73 -2.74
C MET A 71 -2.56 -18.58 -3.11
N LEU A 72 -1.40 -17.96 -3.29
CA LEU A 72 -0.18 -18.69 -3.64
C LEU A 72 0.25 -19.62 -2.51
N LYS A 73 0.04 -19.22 -1.27
CA LYS A 73 0.45 -20.03 -0.13
C LYS A 73 -0.47 -21.23 0.09
N PHE A 74 -1.78 -21.04 -0.05
CA PHE A 74 -2.76 -22.05 0.35
C PHE A 74 -3.43 -22.78 -0.81
N VAL A 75 -3.31 -22.30 -2.01
CA VAL A 75 -3.89 -22.94 -3.20
C VAL A 75 -2.80 -23.45 -4.12
#